data_f6eeaa9364e0a059a2427796ccf4dcdc
#
_entry.id   f6eeaa9364e0a059a2427796ccf4dcdc
#
_cell.length_a   1.000
_cell.length_b   1.000
_cell.length_c   1.000
_cell.angle_alpha   90.00
_cell.angle_beta   90.00
_cell.angle_gamma   90.00
#
_symmetry.space_group_name_H-M   'P 1'
#
loop_
_entity.id
_entity.type
_entity.pdbx_description
1 polymer ?
#
loop_
_entity_poly.entity_id
_entity_poly.type
_entity_poly.pdbx_seq_one_letter_code
_entity_poly.pdbx_strand_id
1 'polypeptide(L)'
;MHSHDRKYFDEQVDRVLAEMPPLVHELLERVPLHVEDHPSEEVMLDRGVEYLDELCGLYTGIPLGERSILHSGTLPDVVTIYREGILTAACDAGGRIRSDELRRQIRITILHELGHHHGLTEEDLRALGYG
;
A
#
# COMPACT_ATOMS: atom_id res chain seq x y z
N MET A 1 -12.25 -13.44 -3.44
CA MET A 1 -11.21 -13.94 -2.48
C MET A 1 -11.89 -14.56 -1.28
N HIS A 2 -11.38 -15.70 -0.81
CA HIS A 2 -11.93 -16.37 0.35
C HIS A 2 -11.57 -15.64 1.65
N SER A 3 -12.46 -15.71 2.64
CA SER A 3 -12.24 -15.07 3.94
C SER A 3 -10.99 -15.58 4.66
N HIS A 4 -10.63 -16.85 4.45
CA HIS A 4 -9.42 -17.44 4.99
C HIS A 4 -8.17 -16.76 4.44
N ASP A 5 -8.15 -16.47 3.13
CA ASP A 5 -7.03 -15.81 2.47
C ASP A 5 -6.90 -14.36 2.93
N ARG A 6 -8.03 -13.68 3.11
CA ARG A 6 -8.03 -12.32 3.66
C ARG A 6 -7.46 -12.28 5.06
N LYS A 7 -7.88 -13.22 5.89
CA LYS A 7 -7.40 -13.30 7.27
C LYS A 7 -5.89 -13.52 7.32
N TYR A 8 -5.39 -14.45 6.51
CA TYR A 8 -3.96 -14.73 6.41
C TYR A 8 -3.18 -13.49 5.96
N PHE A 9 -3.66 -12.84 4.89
CA PHE A 9 -3.03 -11.62 4.39
C PHE A 9 -2.98 -10.54 5.47
N ASP A 10 -4.10 -10.30 6.13
CA ASP A 10 -4.21 -9.25 7.15
C ASP A 10 -3.31 -9.52 8.37
N GLU A 11 -3.13 -10.78 8.72
CA GLU A 11 -2.17 -11.17 9.77
C GLU A 11 -0.74 -10.82 9.35
N GLN A 12 -0.41 -10.99 8.07
CA GLN A 12 0.91 -10.61 7.56
C GLN A 12 1.09 -9.09 7.54
N VAL A 13 0.04 -8.34 7.23
CA VAL A 13 0.06 -6.87 7.33
C VAL A 13 0.35 -6.44 8.78
N ASP A 14 -0.32 -7.03 9.74
CA ASP A 14 -0.10 -6.71 11.16
C ASP A 14 1.34 -6.97 11.57
N ARG A 15 1.93 -8.06 11.11
CA ARG A 15 3.33 -8.39 11.40
C ARG A 15 4.29 -7.38 10.77
N VAL A 16 4.02 -6.96 9.54
CA VAL A 16 4.82 -5.93 8.87
C VAL A 16 4.74 -4.61 9.63
N LEU A 17 3.54 -4.19 10.00
CA LEU A 17 3.35 -2.93 10.73
C LEU A 17 4.05 -2.96 12.09
N ALA A 18 4.02 -4.09 12.78
CA ALA A 18 4.68 -4.22 14.08
C ALA A 18 6.19 -4.02 14.01
N GLU A 19 6.80 -4.29 12.86
CA GLU A 19 8.23 -4.17 12.65
C GLU A 19 8.65 -2.86 11.97
N MET A 20 7.67 -2.01 11.60
CA MET A 20 7.97 -0.73 10.95
C MET A 20 8.60 0.28 11.89
N PRO A 21 9.53 1.12 11.38
CA PRO A 21 10.14 2.18 12.18
C PRO A 21 9.13 3.20 12.70
N PRO A 22 9.45 3.90 13.80
CA PRO A 22 8.54 4.92 14.36
C PRO A 22 8.07 5.97 13.37
N LEU A 23 8.89 6.39 12.43
CA LEU A 23 8.51 7.37 11.43
C LEU A 23 7.31 6.89 10.60
N VAL A 24 7.29 5.60 10.24
CA VAL A 24 6.19 5.04 9.47
C VAL A 24 4.90 5.06 10.30
N HIS A 25 4.98 4.70 11.57
CA HIS A 25 3.83 4.76 12.46
C HIS A 25 3.27 6.18 12.60
N GLU A 26 4.14 7.17 12.69
CA GLU A 26 3.73 8.57 12.75
C GLU A 26 3.01 8.99 11.47
N LEU A 27 3.54 8.60 10.31
CA LEU A 27 2.92 8.91 9.03
C LEU A 27 1.55 8.25 8.90
N LEU A 28 1.41 7.00 9.36
CA LEU A 28 0.15 6.27 9.30
C LEU A 28 -0.92 6.80 10.26
N GLU A 29 -0.53 7.58 11.27
CA GLU A 29 -1.49 8.28 12.12
C GLU A 29 -2.21 9.39 11.34
N ARG A 30 -1.51 10.00 10.38
CA ARG A 30 -2.05 11.08 9.54
C ARG A 30 -2.68 10.56 8.26
N VAL A 31 -2.13 9.49 7.73
CA VAL A 31 -2.54 8.89 6.47
C VAL A 31 -2.88 7.42 6.74
N PRO A 32 -4.15 7.13 7.09
CA PRO A 32 -4.53 5.76 7.44
C PRO A 32 -4.27 4.76 6.33
N LEU A 33 -3.97 3.54 6.72
CA LEU A 33 -3.82 2.42 5.81
C LEU A 33 -5.13 1.68 5.68
N HIS A 34 -5.61 1.50 4.45
CA HIS A 34 -6.76 0.67 4.13
C HIS A 34 -6.30 -0.56 3.36
N VAL A 35 -6.98 -1.67 3.57
CA VAL A 35 -6.69 -2.92 2.88
C VAL A 35 -7.95 -3.38 2.16
N GLU A 36 -7.86 -3.55 0.85
CA GLU A 36 -8.97 -4.01 0.01
C GLU A 36 -8.52 -5.18 -0.86
N ASP A 37 -9.46 -5.92 -1.42
CA ASP A 37 -9.14 -7.06 -2.28
C ASP A 37 -8.52 -6.62 -3.59
N HIS A 38 -9.15 -5.67 -4.26
CA HIS A 38 -8.72 -5.14 -5.56
C HIS A 38 -9.26 -3.72 -5.74
N PRO A 39 -8.70 -2.95 -6.68
CA PRO A 39 -9.21 -1.59 -6.91
C PRO A 39 -10.64 -1.60 -7.46
N SER A 40 -11.34 -0.49 -7.23
CA SER A 40 -12.65 -0.29 -7.82
C SER A 40 -12.53 -0.10 -9.33
N GLU A 41 -13.64 -0.26 -10.03
CA GLU A 41 -13.70 -0.03 -11.46
C GLU A 41 -13.27 1.40 -11.83
N GLU A 42 -13.69 2.37 -11.02
CA GLU A 42 -13.32 3.79 -11.19
C GLU A 42 -11.80 3.98 -11.11
N VAL A 43 -11.16 3.38 -10.10
CA VAL A 43 -9.71 3.46 -9.94
C VAL A 43 -9.01 2.80 -11.11
N MET A 44 -9.49 1.64 -11.55
CA MET A 44 -8.90 0.93 -12.67
C MET A 44 -8.93 1.75 -13.96
N LEU A 45 -10.05 2.42 -14.23
CA LEU A 45 -10.18 3.30 -15.40
C LEU A 45 -9.26 4.51 -15.29
N ASP A 46 -9.22 5.14 -14.13
CA ASP A 46 -8.38 6.32 -13.88
C ASP A 46 -6.89 6.02 -14.03
N ARG A 47 -6.47 4.83 -13.61
CA ARG A 47 -5.06 4.41 -13.62
C ARG A 47 -4.65 3.63 -14.86
N GLY A 48 -5.58 3.34 -15.75
CA GLY A 48 -5.30 2.55 -16.94
C GLY A 48 -4.95 1.10 -16.66
N VAL A 49 -5.51 0.56 -15.61
CA VAL A 49 -5.27 -0.83 -15.17
C VAL A 49 -6.31 -1.75 -15.79
N GLU A 50 -5.90 -2.83 -16.40
CA GLU A 50 -6.79 -3.78 -17.06
C GLU A 50 -7.21 -4.96 -16.18
N TYR A 51 -6.34 -5.41 -15.28
CA TYR A 51 -6.56 -6.59 -14.47
C TYR A 51 -6.66 -6.25 -13.00
N LEU A 52 -7.47 -6.99 -12.26
CA LEU A 52 -7.71 -6.76 -10.83
C LEU A 52 -6.44 -6.90 -9.99
N ASP A 53 -5.46 -7.65 -10.45
CA ASP A 53 -4.25 -7.96 -9.72
C ASP A 53 -3.00 -7.20 -10.21
N GLU A 54 -3.18 -6.17 -11.02
CA GLU A 54 -2.06 -5.37 -11.50
C GLU A 54 -1.58 -4.33 -10.49
N LEU A 55 -2.48 -3.77 -9.70
CA LEU A 55 -2.18 -2.67 -8.80
C LEU A 55 -2.00 -3.18 -7.37
N CYS A 56 -0.85 -2.91 -6.78
CA CYS A 56 -0.55 -3.32 -5.41
C CYS A 56 -1.02 -2.31 -4.37
N GLY A 57 -1.00 -1.03 -4.71
CA GLY A 57 -1.39 0.03 -3.78
C GLY A 57 -1.69 1.34 -4.47
N LEU A 58 -2.27 2.24 -3.71
CA LEU A 58 -2.68 3.54 -4.21
C LEU A 58 -2.71 4.55 -3.06
N TYR A 59 -2.11 5.70 -3.29
CA TYR A 59 -2.29 6.84 -2.40
C TYR A 59 -3.44 7.68 -2.95
N THR A 60 -4.47 7.91 -2.15
CA THR A 60 -5.57 8.80 -2.50
C THR A 60 -5.51 10.05 -1.65
N GLY A 61 -5.73 11.17 -2.29
CA GLY A 61 -5.67 12.47 -1.64
C GLY A 61 -5.11 13.50 -2.61
N ILE A 62 -5.09 14.74 -2.19
CA ILE A 62 -4.51 15.82 -2.97
C ILE A 62 -3.14 16.14 -2.37
N PRO A 63 -2.05 16.08 -3.15
CA PRO A 63 -0.73 16.45 -2.66
C PRO A 63 -0.74 17.85 -2.03
N LEU A 64 0.03 18.03 -0.95
CA LEU A 64 0.01 19.29 -0.18
C LEU A 64 0.18 20.53 -1.05
N GLY A 65 1.03 20.51 -2.04
CA GLY A 65 1.28 21.64 -2.92
C GLY A 65 0.13 21.98 -3.86
N GLU A 66 -0.83 21.08 -4.02
CA GLU A 66 -1.96 21.24 -4.93
C GLU A 66 -3.28 21.45 -4.19
N ARG A 67 -3.27 21.39 -2.87
CA ARG A 67 -4.48 21.56 -2.08
C ARG A 67 -4.98 22.99 -2.16
N SER A 68 -6.25 23.11 -2.54
CA SER A 68 -6.97 24.37 -2.48
C SER A 68 -7.54 24.56 -1.08
N ILE A 69 -7.70 25.83 -0.66
CA ILE A 69 -8.39 26.16 0.58
C ILE A 69 -9.81 25.61 0.58
N LEU A 70 -10.44 25.57 -0.60
CA LEU A 70 -11.82 25.08 -0.75
C LEU A 70 -11.95 23.58 -0.48
N HIS A 71 -10.86 22.84 -0.56
CA HIS A 71 -10.86 21.40 -0.32
C HIS A 71 -10.29 21.03 1.05
N SER A 72 -9.96 22.01 1.84
CA SER A 72 -9.38 21.80 3.17
C SER A 72 -10.31 20.96 4.05
N GLY A 73 -9.81 19.85 4.56
CA GLY A 73 -10.52 19.01 5.51
C GLY A 73 -11.60 18.11 4.95
N THR A 74 -11.83 18.10 3.62
CA THR A 74 -12.92 17.33 3.03
C THR A 74 -12.55 15.94 2.56
N LEU A 75 -11.28 15.71 2.18
CA LEU A 75 -10.82 14.41 1.69
C LEU A 75 -9.53 14.04 2.40
N PRO A 76 -9.60 13.14 3.39
CA PRO A 76 -8.39 12.68 4.07
C PRO A 76 -7.51 11.89 3.11
N ASP A 77 -6.19 12.04 3.25
CA ASP A 77 -5.24 11.23 2.51
C ASP A 77 -5.29 9.80 3.06
N VAL A 78 -5.27 8.83 2.18
CA VAL A 78 -5.33 7.41 2.53
C VAL A 78 -4.38 6.62 1.64
N VAL A 79 -3.68 5.67 2.23
CA VAL A 79 -2.94 4.66 1.48
C VAL A 79 -3.81 3.40 1.47
N THR A 80 -4.10 2.89 0.29
CA THR A 80 -4.80 1.61 0.15
C THR A 80 -3.85 0.59 -0.44
N ILE A 81 -3.80 -0.60 0.15
CA ILE A 81 -3.07 -1.72 -0.45
C ILE A 81 -4.08 -2.76 -0.91
N TYR A 82 -3.76 -3.44 -1.99
CA TYR A 82 -4.66 -4.40 -2.63
C TYR A 82 -4.13 -5.81 -2.49
N ARG A 83 -4.93 -6.67 -1.85
CA ARG A 83 -4.54 -8.05 -1.57
C ARG A 83 -4.18 -8.82 -2.84
N GLU A 84 -5.02 -8.73 -3.86
CA GLU A 84 -4.79 -9.48 -5.09
C GLU A 84 -3.52 -9.07 -5.82
N GLY A 85 -3.27 -7.77 -5.93
CA GLY A 85 -2.04 -7.28 -6.57
C GLY A 85 -0.79 -7.70 -5.83
N ILE A 86 -0.80 -7.58 -4.51
CA ILE A 86 0.35 -7.95 -3.69
C ILE A 86 0.60 -9.46 -3.71
N LEU A 87 -0.47 -10.26 -3.63
CA LEU A 87 -0.33 -11.71 -3.72
C LEU A 87 0.26 -12.14 -5.06
N THR A 88 -0.17 -11.53 -6.15
CA THR A 88 0.41 -11.80 -7.47
C THR A 88 1.88 -11.42 -7.52
N ALA A 89 2.25 -10.26 -6.95
CA ALA A 89 3.63 -9.81 -6.91
C ALA A 89 4.52 -10.71 -6.06
N ALA A 90 3.95 -11.34 -5.03
CA ALA A 90 4.69 -12.21 -4.12
C ALA A 90 4.79 -13.65 -4.63
N CYS A 91 4.02 -14.00 -5.66
CA CYS A 91 3.96 -15.35 -6.19
C CYS A 91 5.25 -15.70 -6.94
N ASP A 92 5.83 -16.86 -6.65
CA ASP A 92 7.03 -17.32 -7.35
C ASP A 92 6.68 -18.04 -8.66
N ALA A 93 7.71 -18.48 -9.39
CA ALA A 93 7.54 -19.15 -10.67
C ALA A 93 6.76 -20.48 -10.56
N GLY A 94 6.75 -21.10 -9.39
CA GLY A 94 6.00 -22.32 -9.13
C GLY A 94 4.56 -22.08 -8.65
N GLY A 95 4.12 -20.84 -8.59
CA GLY A 95 2.78 -20.50 -8.14
C GLY A 95 2.63 -20.47 -6.62
N ARG A 96 3.72 -20.48 -5.88
CA ARG A 96 3.71 -20.45 -4.41
C ARG A 96 3.96 -19.07 -3.87
N ILE A 97 3.34 -18.78 -2.73
CA ILE A 97 3.52 -17.52 -2.02
C ILE A 97 4.15 -17.84 -0.66
N ARG A 98 5.40 -17.41 -0.50
CA ARG A 98 6.12 -17.57 0.77
C ARG A 98 5.76 -16.41 1.69
N SER A 99 5.60 -16.69 2.97
CA SER A 99 5.21 -15.67 3.95
C SER A 99 6.21 -14.51 4.04
N ASP A 100 7.51 -14.82 3.96
CA ASP A 100 8.55 -13.79 4.00
C ASP A 100 8.50 -12.87 2.77
N GLU A 101 8.28 -13.43 1.59
CA GLU A 101 8.15 -12.66 0.36
C GLU A 101 6.86 -11.85 0.37
N LEU A 102 5.77 -12.40 0.87
CA LEU A 102 4.53 -11.67 1.02
C LEU A 102 4.71 -10.44 1.93
N ARG A 103 5.35 -10.62 3.08
CA ARG A 103 5.63 -9.50 3.98
C ARG A 103 6.54 -8.47 3.33
N ARG A 104 7.52 -8.91 2.55
CA ARG A 104 8.40 -8.00 1.82
C ARG A 104 7.62 -7.14 0.84
N GLN A 105 6.72 -7.74 0.07
CA GLN A 105 5.89 -7.02 -0.89
C GLN A 105 4.91 -6.06 -0.20
N ILE A 106 4.34 -6.46 0.92
CA ILE A 106 3.49 -5.57 1.72
C ILE A 106 4.28 -4.35 2.18
N ARG A 107 5.47 -4.57 2.74
CA ARG A 107 6.34 -3.49 3.22
C ARG A 107 6.72 -2.53 2.10
N ILE A 108 7.16 -3.07 0.97
CA ILE A 108 7.55 -2.27 -0.19
C ILE A 108 6.38 -1.41 -0.67
N THR A 109 5.19 -1.98 -0.75
CA THR A 109 4.01 -1.26 -1.23
C THR A 109 3.65 -0.10 -0.30
N ILE A 110 3.61 -0.34 0.99
CA ILE A 110 3.31 0.71 1.98
C ILE A 110 4.34 1.84 1.91
N LEU A 111 5.62 1.49 1.92
CA LEU A 111 6.70 2.48 1.90
C LEU A 111 6.74 3.26 0.60
N HIS A 112 6.48 2.59 -0.53
CA HIS A 112 6.45 3.24 -1.84
C HIS A 112 5.36 4.31 -1.89
N GLU A 113 4.15 3.96 -1.48
CA GLU A 113 3.02 4.90 -1.53
C GLU A 113 3.18 6.05 -0.53
N LEU A 114 3.60 5.76 0.70
CA LEU A 114 3.89 6.81 1.68
C LEU A 114 5.05 7.70 1.24
N GLY A 115 6.12 7.08 0.75
CA GLY A 115 7.36 7.76 0.44
C GLY A 115 7.20 8.84 -0.61
N HIS A 116 6.56 8.53 -1.71
CA HIS A 116 6.39 9.48 -2.80
C HIS A 116 5.57 10.70 -2.39
N HIS A 117 4.58 10.52 -1.55
CA HIS A 117 3.69 11.62 -1.14
C HIS A 117 4.23 12.46 0.02
N HIS A 118 5.24 11.94 0.72
CA HIS A 118 5.89 12.66 1.83
C HIS A 118 7.31 13.10 1.50
N GLY A 119 7.69 13.06 0.22
CA GLY A 119 8.98 13.57 -0.23
C GLY A 119 10.18 12.75 0.18
N LEU A 120 9.99 11.49 0.51
CA LEU A 120 11.10 10.61 0.85
C LEU A 120 11.88 10.25 -0.42
N THR A 121 13.21 10.26 -0.31
CA THR A 121 14.09 9.85 -1.41
C THR A 121 14.21 8.34 -1.44
N GLU A 122 14.76 7.81 -2.53
CA GLU A 122 15.06 6.37 -2.61
C GLU A 122 16.02 5.94 -1.48
N GLU A 123 16.94 6.82 -1.10
CA GLU A 123 17.85 6.56 0.00
C GLU A 123 17.09 6.46 1.33
N ASP A 124 16.16 7.39 1.58
CA ASP A 124 15.30 7.34 2.77
C ASP A 124 14.51 6.05 2.82
N LEU A 125 13.94 5.64 1.69
CA LEU A 125 13.15 4.41 1.60
C LEU A 125 13.99 3.17 1.88
N ARG A 126 15.23 3.13 1.40
CA ARG A 126 16.14 2.01 1.69
C ARG A 126 16.47 1.94 3.16
N ALA A 127 16.69 3.09 3.79
CA ALA A 127 16.96 3.16 5.21
C ALA A 127 15.78 2.65 6.05
N LEU A 128 14.55 2.78 5.52
CA LEU A 128 13.33 2.29 6.16
C LEU A 128 13.03 0.83 5.85
N GLY A 129 13.87 0.17 5.05
CA GLY A 129 13.68 -1.23 4.71
C GLY A 129 12.94 -1.49 3.40
N TYR A 130 12.82 -0.48 2.55
CA TYR A 130 12.25 -0.62 1.20
C TYR A 130 13.21 -1.44 0.33
N GLY A 131 12.73 -2.44 -0.32
CA GLY A 131 13.54 -3.28 -1.18
C GLY A 131 14.45 -4.19 -0.42
#